data_bf66dde6170a85ac11fe791496648de4
#
_entry.id   bf66dde6170a85ac11fe791496648de4
#
_cell.length_a   1.000
_cell.length_b   1.000
_cell.length_c   1.000
_cell.angle_alpha   90.00
_cell.angle_beta   90.00
_cell.angle_gamma   90.00
#
_symmetry.space_group_name_H-M   'P 1'
#
loop_
_entity.id
_entity.type
_entity.pdbx_description
1 polymer ?
#
loop_
_entity_poly.entity_id
_entity_poly.type
_entity_poly.pdbx_seq_one_letter_code
_entity_poly.pdbx_strand_id
1 'polypeptide(L)'
;LKKRAAIVAAGPLANLGLAVLLYAGSHWIGIEEPKAVLSAPAAGTPAEQAGLRAGDWVRSVRAGEAGEWTELHSMADLRWQATRAAMNRQDLELEVTARDGRERRSLTLPLAGFDPREVDSGFLRRVGLAGSFSEPVLGEVVADGPAAKAGLQRGDRVLA
;
A
#
# COMPACT_ATOMS: atom_id res chain seq x y z
N LEU A 1 -9.66 44.15 -30.72
CA LEU A 1 -10.23 43.26 -29.67
C LEU A 1 -9.56 41.88 -29.71
N LYS A 2 -9.52 41.19 -30.85
CA LYS A 2 -8.97 39.82 -31.02
C LYS A 2 -7.50 39.69 -30.59
N LYS A 3 -6.63 40.62 -30.94
CA LYS A 3 -5.21 40.63 -30.54
C LYS A 3 -5.01 40.75 -29.02
N ARG A 4 -5.81 41.60 -28.35
CA ARG A 4 -5.74 41.78 -26.89
C ARG A 4 -6.24 40.51 -26.16
N ALA A 5 -7.33 39.90 -26.63
CA ALA A 5 -7.84 38.66 -26.10
C ALA A 5 -6.81 37.50 -26.24
N ALA A 6 -6.13 37.42 -27.37
CA ALA A 6 -5.07 36.42 -27.60
C ALA A 6 -3.88 36.60 -26.64
N ILE A 7 -3.46 37.85 -26.38
CA ILE A 7 -2.37 38.13 -25.43
C ILE A 7 -2.75 37.71 -24.00
N VAL A 8 -3.98 38.01 -23.56
CA VAL A 8 -4.46 37.65 -22.22
C VAL A 8 -4.62 36.14 -22.08
N ALA A 9 -5.06 35.44 -23.12
CA ALA A 9 -5.24 34.00 -23.10
C ALA A 9 -3.91 33.23 -23.22
N ALA A 10 -2.87 33.82 -23.78
CA ALA A 10 -1.59 33.14 -24.01
C ALA A 10 -0.93 32.65 -22.73
N GLY A 11 -0.99 33.43 -21.63
CA GLY A 11 -0.43 33.01 -20.32
C GLY A 11 -1.10 31.77 -19.73
N PRO A 12 -2.42 31.79 -19.52
CA PRO A 12 -3.13 30.60 -19.03
C PRO A 12 -2.98 29.36 -19.93
N LEU A 13 -3.01 29.56 -21.26
CA LEU A 13 -2.84 28.45 -22.21
C LEU A 13 -1.43 27.88 -22.18
N ALA A 14 -0.41 28.72 -22.04
CA ALA A 14 0.98 28.26 -21.90
C ALA A 14 1.17 27.47 -20.59
N ASN A 15 0.60 27.94 -19.47
CA ASN A 15 0.62 27.21 -18.19
C ASN A 15 -0.10 25.88 -18.28
N LEU A 16 -1.26 25.83 -18.91
CA LEU A 16 -2.00 24.58 -19.14
C LEU A 16 -1.19 23.61 -20.00
N GLY A 17 -0.60 24.11 -21.10
CA GLY A 17 0.27 23.30 -21.95
C GLY A 17 1.48 22.75 -21.19
N LEU A 18 2.13 23.58 -20.38
CA LEU A 18 3.25 23.15 -19.52
C LEU A 18 2.80 22.11 -18.49
N ALA A 19 1.66 22.29 -17.84
CA ALA A 19 1.13 21.34 -16.90
C ALA A 19 0.88 19.97 -17.56
N VAL A 20 0.26 19.95 -18.74
CA VAL A 20 0.02 18.70 -19.49
C VAL A 20 1.36 18.02 -19.84
N LEU A 21 2.36 18.76 -20.29
CA LEU A 21 3.69 18.21 -20.60
C LEU A 21 4.39 17.64 -19.37
N LEU A 22 4.33 18.33 -18.23
CA LEU A 22 4.92 17.85 -16.98
C LEU A 22 4.21 16.60 -16.46
N TYR A 23 2.87 16.56 -16.50
CA TYR A 23 2.11 15.38 -16.13
C TYR A 23 2.39 14.20 -17.07
N ALA A 24 2.42 14.42 -18.37
CA ALA A 24 2.77 13.38 -19.34
C ALA A 24 4.18 12.85 -19.10
N GLY A 25 5.15 13.72 -18.85
CA GLY A 25 6.52 13.34 -18.52
C GLY A 25 6.62 12.54 -17.24
N SER A 26 5.92 12.97 -16.19
CA SER A 26 5.85 12.24 -14.91
C SER A 26 5.25 10.83 -15.06
N HIS A 27 4.18 10.69 -15.85
CA HIS A 27 3.60 9.38 -16.13
C HIS A 27 4.52 8.48 -16.97
N TRP A 28 5.35 9.06 -17.82
CA TRP A 28 6.29 8.29 -18.63
C TRP A 28 7.46 7.74 -17.81
N ILE A 29 7.92 8.50 -16.81
CA ILE A 29 8.98 8.06 -15.89
C ILE A 29 8.46 6.96 -14.95
N GLY A 30 7.14 6.94 -14.68
CA GLY A 30 6.49 6.05 -13.73
C GLY A 30 6.65 6.53 -12.28
N ILE A 31 5.86 5.96 -11.42
CA ILE A 31 5.93 6.18 -9.96
C ILE A 31 6.28 4.83 -9.34
N GLU A 32 7.36 4.78 -8.58
CA GLU A 32 7.67 3.59 -7.79
C GLU A 32 6.71 3.52 -6.60
N GLU A 33 5.76 2.59 -6.66
CA GLU A 33 4.87 2.31 -5.55
C GLU A 33 5.39 1.12 -4.72
N PRO A 34 5.27 1.18 -3.38
CA PRO A 34 5.67 0.06 -2.54
C PRO A 34 4.79 -1.16 -2.84
N LYS A 35 5.44 -2.29 -3.10
CA LYS A 35 4.77 -3.59 -3.30
C LYS A 35 3.89 -3.93 -2.11
N ALA A 36 2.87 -4.76 -2.33
CA ALA A 36 1.96 -5.23 -1.28
C ALA A 36 2.63 -6.26 -0.35
N VAL A 37 3.76 -5.89 0.25
CA VAL A 37 4.45 -6.69 1.27
C VAL A 37 3.99 -6.24 2.64
N LEU A 38 3.47 -7.19 3.42
CA LEU A 38 2.82 -6.91 4.70
C LEU A 38 3.81 -6.83 5.86
N SER A 39 3.57 -5.92 6.79
CA SER A 39 4.14 -6.00 8.14
C SER A 39 3.44 -7.11 8.94
N ALA A 40 3.95 -7.43 10.13
CA ALA A 40 3.25 -8.33 11.05
C ALA A 40 1.85 -7.79 11.36
N PRO A 41 0.77 -8.55 11.09
CA PRO A 41 -0.55 -8.16 11.52
C PRO A 41 -0.60 -8.05 13.05
N ALA A 42 -1.40 -7.11 13.56
CA ALA A 42 -1.59 -7.01 15.00
C ALA A 42 -2.38 -8.22 15.53
N ALA A 43 -2.07 -8.62 16.78
CA ALA A 43 -2.75 -9.74 17.43
C ALA A 43 -4.26 -9.54 17.50
N GLY A 44 -5.03 -10.59 17.23
CA GLY A 44 -6.50 -10.60 17.27
C GLY A 44 -7.16 -9.99 16.03
N THR A 45 -6.39 -9.55 15.02
CA THR A 45 -6.96 -9.00 13.78
C THR A 45 -7.37 -10.10 12.81
N PRO A 46 -8.34 -9.84 11.91
CA PRO A 46 -8.71 -10.76 10.82
C PRO A 46 -7.51 -11.22 9.97
N ALA A 47 -6.56 -10.34 9.72
CA ALA A 47 -5.35 -10.66 8.96
C ALA A 47 -4.46 -11.69 9.67
N GLU A 48 -4.29 -11.58 10.99
CA GLU A 48 -3.58 -12.57 11.79
C GLU A 48 -4.32 -13.91 11.80
N GLN A 49 -5.64 -13.88 12.04
CA GLN A 49 -6.49 -15.09 12.06
C GLN A 49 -6.49 -15.82 10.71
N ALA A 50 -6.43 -15.07 9.60
CA ALA A 50 -6.27 -15.63 8.25
C ALA A 50 -4.90 -16.27 8.02
N GLY A 51 -3.93 -16.09 8.94
CA GLY A 51 -2.59 -16.66 8.84
C GLY A 51 -1.60 -15.82 8.02
N LEU A 52 -1.90 -14.55 7.81
CA LEU A 52 -0.95 -13.59 7.22
C LEU A 52 0.23 -13.35 8.17
N ARG A 53 1.42 -13.15 7.61
CA ARG A 53 2.67 -13.00 8.34
C ARG A 53 3.46 -11.78 7.84
N ALA A 54 4.39 -11.32 8.67
CA ALA A 54 5.37 -10.33 8.24
C ALA A 54 6.18 -10.83 7.05
N GLY A 55 6.30 -10.00 6.02
CA GLY A 55 7.02 -10.35 4.80
C GLY A 55 6.19 -11.08 3.75
N ASP A 56 4.92 -11.42 4.03
CA ASP A 56 4.02 -11.93 3.01
C ASP A 56 3.81 -10.89 1.91
N TRP A 57 4.04 -11.29 0.68
CA TRP A 57 3.78 -10.47 -0.49
C TRP A 57 2.48 -10.92 -1.15
N VAL A 58 1.46 -10.08 -1.09
CA VAL A 58 0.17 -10.33 -1.74
C VAL A 58 0.33 -10.05 -3.24
N ARG A 59 0.13 -11.10 -4.05
CA ARG A 59 0.30 -11.05 -5.51
C ARG A 59 -0.99 -10.74 -6.22
N SER A 60 -2.05 -11.41 -5.80
CA SER A 60 -3.37 -11.29 -6.40
C SER A 60 -4.45 -11.47 -5.34
N VAL A 61 -5.62 -10.95 -5.64
CA VAL A 61 -6.80 -11.04 -4.79
C VAL A 61 -8.03 -11.38 -5.59
N ARG A 62 -9.01 -11.98 -4.91
CA ARG A 62 -10.34 -12.26 -5.45
C ARG A 62 -11.40 -11.92 -4.42
N ALA A 63 -12.37 -11.09 -4.76
CA ALA A 63 -13.49 -10.73 -3.88
C ALA A 63 -14.65 -11.72 -4.08
N GLY A 64 -14.96 -12.50 -3.05
CA GLY A 64 -15.96 -13.56 -3.10
C GLY A 64 -15.61 -14.71 -4.06
N GLU A 65 -16.34 -15.81 -3.97
CA GLU A 65 -16.06 -17.03 -4.75
C GLU A 65 -16.25 -16.86 -6.27
N ALA A 66 -17.18 -15.99 -6.68
CA ALA A 66 -17.50 -15.73 -8.08
C ALA A 66 -16.67 -14.60 -8.71
N GLY A 67 -15.77 -13.96 -7.94
CA GLY A 67 -14.92 -12.88 -8.42
C GLY A 67 -13.80 -13.37 -9.35
N GLU A 68 -13.25 -12.44 -10.13
CA GLU A 68 -12.04 -12.69 -10.91
C GLU A 68 -10.79 -12.36 -10.10
N TRP A 69 -9.71 -13.09 -10.34
CA TRP A 69 -8.42 -12.78 -9.76
C TRP A 69 -7.87 -11.48 -10.33
N THR A 70 -7.54 -10.55 -9.45
CA THR A 70 -6.93 -9.27 -9.80
C THR A 70 -5.50 -9.25 -9.29
N GLU A 71 -4.54 -9.06 -10.19
CA GLU A 71 -3.13 -8.89 -9.81
C GLU A 71 -2.94 -7.54 -9.12
N LEU A 72 -2.13 -7.53 -8.06
CA LEU A 72 -1.81 -6.32 -7.30
C LEU A 72 -0.41 -5.82 -7.65
N HIS A 73 -0.31 -4.53 -7.91
CA HIS A 73 0.95 -3.88 -8.23
C HIS A 73 1.50 -3.11 -7.02
N SER A 74 0.61 -2.70 -6.10
CA SER A 74 0.98 -1.85 -4.98
C SER A 74 0.24 -2.19 -3.69
N MET A 75 0.75 -1.65 -2.57
CA MET A 75 0.04 -1.67 -1.29
C MET A 75 -1.27 -0.86 -1.35
N ALA A 76 -1.32 0.18 -2.18
CA ALA A 76 -2.53 0.98 -2.39
C ALA A 76 -3.64 0.13 -3.04
N ASP A 77 -3.30 -0.70 -4.03
CA ASP A 77 -4.24 -1.63 -4.65
C ASP A 77 -4.82 -2.61 -3.62
N LEU A 78 -3.98 -3.21 -2.78
CA LEU A 78 -4.44 -4.13 -1.74
C LEU A 78 -5.44 -3.45 -0.79
N ARG A 79 -5.11 -2.24 -0.33
CA ARG A 79 -5.98 -1.46 0.56
C ARG A 79 -7.31 -1.13 -0.10
N TRP A 80 -7.28 -0.78 -1.36
CA TRP A 80 -8.47 -0.50 -2.14
C TRP A 80 -9.35 -1.74 -2.29
N GLN A 81 -8.78 -2.89 -2.67
CA GLN A 81 -9.52 -4.13 -2.84
C GLN A 81 -10.12 -4.62 -1.51
N ALA A 82 -9.38 -4.53 -0.40
CA ALA A 82 -9.88 -4.88 0.92
C ALA A 82 -11.05 -3.98 1.35
N THR A 83 -10.92 -2.67 1.14
CA THR A 83 -11.99 -1.70 1.41
C THR A 83 -13.24 -2.01 0.58
N ARG A 84 -13.06 -2.25 -0.71
CA ARG A 84 -14.16 -2.57 -1.63
C ARG A 84 -14.85 -3.89 -1.25
N ALA A 85 -14.10 -4.93 -0.90
CA ALA A 85 -14.64 -6.21 -0.47
C ALA A 85 -15.50 -6.06 0.79
N ALA A 86 -15.01 -5.34 1.82
CA ALA A 86 -15.76 -5.08 3.04
C ALA A 86 -17.04 -4.28 2.78
N MET A 87 -16.99 -3.24 1.95
CA MET A 87 -18.17 -2.46 1.58
C MET A 87 -19.23 -3.32 0.87
N ASN A 88 -18.82 -4.31 0.12
CA ASN A 88 -19.70 -5.26 -0.57
C ASN A 88 -20.06 -6.48 0.28
N ARG A 89 -19.61 -6.54 1.55
CA ARG A 89 -19.78 -7.70 2.45
C ARG A 89 -19.29 -9.01 1.85
N GLN A 90 -18.13 -8.97 1.24
CA GLN A 90 -17.47 -10.11 0.63
C GLN A 90 -16.15 -10.39 1.34
N ASP A 91 -15.84 -11.66 1.50
CA ASP A 91 -14.50 -12.07 1.91
C ASP A 91 -13.51 -11.84 0.78
N LEU A 92 -12.25 -11.65 1.12
CA LEU A 92 -11.19 -11.41 0.17
C LEU A 92 -10.22 -12.60 0.18
N GLU A 93 -10.19 -13.34 -0.89
CA GLU A 93 -9.17 -14.37 -1.09
C GLU A 93 -7.87 -13.71 -1.54
N LEU A 94 -6.78 -14.13 -0.94
CA LEU A 94 -5.44 -13.59 -1.16
C LEU A 94 -4.52 -14.69 -1.64
N GLU A 95 -3.80 -14.45 -2.71
CA GLU A 95 -2.69 -15.27 -3.13
C GLU A 95 -1.40 -14.61 -2.67
N VAL A 96 -0.73 -15.21 -1.70
CA VAL A 96 0.48 -14.67 -1.08
C VAL A 96 1.69 -15.54 -1.38
N THR A 97 2.85 -14.91 -1.45
CA THR A 97 4.13 -15.58 -1.54
C THR A 97 5.05 -15.07 -0.43
N ALA A 98 6.07 -15.81 -0.10
CA ALA A 98 7.19 -15.23 0.65
C ALA A 98 7.82 -14.08 -0.14
N ARG A 99 8.57 -13.22 0.52
CA ARG A 99 9.21 -12.04 -0.09
C ARG A 99 10.12 -12.37 -1.28
N ASP A 100 10.71 -13.55 -1.28
CA ASP A 100 11.54 -14.08 -2.38
C ASP A 100 10.72 -14.67 -3.54
N GLY A 101 9.40 -14.61 -3.48
CA GLY A 101 8.47 -15.13 -4.48
C GLY A 101 8.20 -16.62 -4.38
N ARG A 102 8.76 -17.31 -3.36
CA ARG A 102 8.52 -18.71 -3.09
C ARG A 102 7.32 -18.93 -2.17
N GLU A 103 6.98 -20.18 -1.91
CA GLU A 103 5.94 -20.59 -0.95
C GLU A 103 4.57 -19.92 -1.22
N ARG A 104 4.02 -20.15 -2.41
CA ARG A 104 2.68 -19.64 -2.74
C ARG A 104 1.63 -20.28 -1.82
N ARG A 105 0.81 -19.44 -1.20
CA ARG A 105 -0.30 -19.83 -0.33
C ARG A 105 -1.55 -19.06 -0.70
N SER A 106 -2.71 -19.70 -0.59
CA SER A 106 -4.00 -19.04 -0.69
C SER A 106 -4.60 -18.90 0.71
N LEU A 107 -5.06 -17.71 1.05
CA LEU A 107 -5.62 -17.36 2.34
C LEU A 107 -6.92 -16.60 2.14
N THR A 108 -7.88 -16.78 3.04
CA THR A 108 -9.14 -16.01 3.02
C THR A 108 -9.15 -15.01 4.15
N LEU A 109 -9.23 -13.74 3.80
CA LEU A 109 -9.39 -12.65 4.74
C LEU A 109 -10.88 -12.41 4.98
N PRO A 110 -11.40 -12.66 6.20
CA PRO A 110 -12.83 -12.56 6.49
C PRO A 110 -13.24 -11.09 6.63
N LEU A 111 -13.83 -10.53 5.58
CA LEU A 111 -14.29 -9.14 5.52
C LEU A 111 -15.81 -9.02 5.41
N ALA A 112 -16.52 -10.10 5.06
CA ALA A 112 -17.98 -10.11 4.88
C ALA A 112 -18.76 -9.69 6.15
N GLY A 113 -18.18 -9.94 7.33
CA GLY A 113 -18.79 -9.60 8.62
C GLY A 113 -18.71 -8.13 9.01
N PHE A 114 -17.95 -7.29 8.30
CA PHE A 114 -17.86 -5.87 8.61
C PHE A 114 -19.10 -5.12 8.14
N ASP A 115 -19.61 -4.19 8.98
CA ASP A 115 -20.64 -3.25 8.52
C ASP A 115 -19.97 -2.22 7.59
N PRO A 116 -20.51 -1.97 6.39
CA PRO A 116 -20.02 -0.91 5.51
C PRO A 116 -19.89 0.47 6.18
N ARG A 117 -20.67 0.75 7.23
CA ARG A 117 -20.57 1.98 8.02
C ARG A 117 -19.31 2.06 8.89
N GLU A 118 -18.69 0.93 9.17
CA GLU A 118 -17.44 0.83 9.93
C GLU A 118 -16.19 0.95 9.04
N VAL A 119 -16.38 1.05 7.73
CA VAL A 119 -15.27 1.22 6.77
C VAL A 119 -14.84 2.70 6.77
N ASP A 120 -14.12 3.07 7.80
CA ASP A 120 -13.57 4.40 8.05
C ASP A 120 -12.03 4.42 7.91
N SER A 121 -11.39 5.52 8.26
CA SER A 121 -9.93 5.67 8.24
C SER A 121 -9.18 4.67 9.15
N GLY A 122 -9.83 4.09 10.14
CA GLY A 122 -9.28 3.07 11.03
C GLY A 122 -9.49 1.63 10.57
N PHE A 123 -10.32 1.42 9.55
CA PHE A 123 -10.70 0.09 9.07
C PHE A 123 -9.51 -0.81 8.77
N LEU A 124 -8.56 -0.36 7.97
CA LEU A 124 -7.39 -1.17 7.60
C LEU A 124 -6.53 -1.58 8.79
N ARG A 125 -6.49 -0.75 9.84
CA ARG A 125 -5.81 -1.09 11.09
C ARG A 125 -6.56 -2.17 11.87
N ARG A 126 -7.90 -2.11 11.93
CA ARG A 126 -8.72 -3.14 12.57
C ARG A 126 -8.64 -4.48 11.84
N VAL A 127 -8.51 -4.46 10.53
CA VAL A 127 -8.29 -5.65 9.71
C VAL A 127 -6.89 -6.21 9.86
N GLY A 128 -5.88 -5.39 10.21
CA GLY A 128 -4.48 -5.80 10.33
C GLY A 128 -3.65 -5.53 9.06
N LEU A 129 -4.15 -4.70 8.13
CA LEU A 129 -3.49 -4.35 6.86
C LEU A 129 -2.90 -2.92 6.86
N ALA A 130 -2.75 -2.28 8.01
CA ALA A 130 -2.32 -0.89 8.08
C ALA A 130 -0.86 -0.67 7.71
N GLY A 131 0.02 -1.62 8.02
CA GLY A 131 1.45 -1.49 7.85
C GLY A 131 1.97 -2.07 6.54
N SER A 132 2.90 -1.37 5.90
CA SER A 132 3.78 -1.95 4.89
C SER A 132 4.99 -2.57 5.57
N PHE A 133 5.56 -3.60 5.00
CA PHE A 133 6.78 -4.21 5.52
C PHE A 133 7.92 -3.18 5.50
N SER A 134 8.60 -3.08 6.63
CA SER A 134 9.85 -2.36 6.76
C SER A 134 10.88 -3.30 7.37
N GLU A 135 12.06 -3.37 6.77
CA GLU A 135 13.16 -4.11 7.40
C GLU A 135 13.54 -3.40 8.70
N PRO A 136 13.70 -4.16 9.81
CA PRO A 136 14.10 -3.57 11.07
C PRO A 136 15.61 -3.25 11.05
N VAL A 137 16.03 -2.40 10.13
CA VAL A 137 17.40 -1.94 9.96
C VAL A 137 17.47 -0.48 10.38
N LEU A 138 18.42 -0.15 11.24
CA LEU A 138 18.62 1.21 11.72
C LEU A 138 19.10 2.09 10.56
N GLY A 139 18.43 3.22 10.40
CA GLY A 139 18.83 4.28 9.48
C GLY A 139 20.02 5.09 10.02
N GLU A 140 20.01 6.39 9.78
CA GLU A 140 21.01 7.29 10.31
C GLU A 140 20.87 7.43 11.83
N VAL A 141 21.97 7.23 12.56
CA VAL A 141 22.02 7.36 14.01
C VAL A 141 22.54 8.77 14.32
N VAL A 142 21.75 9.55 15.06
CA VAL A 142 22.12 10.91 15.45
C VAL A 142 23.34 10.88 16.36
N ALA A 143 24.39 11.61 15.97
CA ALA A 143 25.60 11.74 16.77
C ALA A 143 25.26 12.29 18.19
N ASP A 144 25.92 11.73 19.20
CA ASP A 144 25.68 12.06 20.62
C ASP A 144 24.27 11.78 21.17
N GLY A 145 23.39 11.20 20.34
CA GLY A 145 22.07 10.76 20.76
C GLY A 145 22.08 9.49 21.63
N PRO A 146 20.94 9.14 22.24
CA PRO A 146 20.86 7.94 23.10
C PRO A 146 21.24 6.65 22.35
N ALA A 147 20.88 6.52 21.08
CA ALA A 147 21.20 5.36 20.24
C ALA A 147 22.71 5.26 20.02
N ALA A 148 23.39 6.38 19.68
CA ALA A 148 24.85 6.40 19.52
C ALA A 148 25.58 6.06 20.83
N LYS A 149 25.08 6.59 21.97
CA LYS A 149 25.62 6.26 23.29
C LYS A 149 25.41 4.81 23.70
N ALA A 150 24.37 4.17 23.21
CA ALA A 150 24.13 2.73 23.38
C ALA A 150 24.94 1.86 22.41
N GLY A 151 25.76 2.44 21.54
CA GLY A 151 26.62 1.73 20.60
C GLY A 151 25.91 1.29 19.31
N LEU A 152 24.69 1.73 19.08
CA LEU A 152 23.94 1.41 17.85
C LEU A 152 24.51 2.16 16.64
N GLN A 153 24.60 1.48 15.52
CA GLN A 153 25.16 2.01 14.28
C GLN A 153 24.16 1.92 13.12
N ARG A 154 24.36 2.76 12.13
CA ARG A 154 23.61 2.66 10.87
C ARG A 154 23.84 1.29 10.26
N GLY A 155 22.73 0.63 9.86
CA GLY A 155 22.77 -0.70 9.26
C GLY A 155 22.59 -1.85 10.25
N ASP A 156 22.58 -1.57 11.57
CA ASP A 156 22.25 -2.58 12.56
C ASP A 156 20.83 -3.10 12.34
N ARG A 157 20.66 -4.42 12.45
CA ARG A 157 19.37 -5.08 12.33
C ARG A 157 18.85 -5.45 13.70
N VAL A 158 17.65 -4.98 14.03
CA VAL A 158 16.94 -5.37 15.25
C VAL A 158 16.44 -6.81 15.06
N LEU A 159 16.89 -7.72 15.94
CA LEU A 159 16.43 -9.10 15.99
C LEU A 159 15.43 -9.21 17.14
N ALA A 160 14.29 -9.88 16.89
CA ALA A 160 13.28 -10.17 17.92
C ALA A 160 13.69 -11.35 18.78
#